data_705ef7b7743513c7ae93beb1b480dd10
#
_entry.id   705ef7b7743513c7ae93beb1b480dd10
#
_cell.length_a   1.000
_cell.length_b   1.000
_cell.length_c   1.000
_cell.angle_alpha   90.00
_cell.angle_beta   90.00
_cell.angle_gamma   90.00
#
_symmetry.space_group_name_H-M   'P 1'
#
loop_
_entity.id
_entity.type
_entity.pdbx_description
1 polymer ?
#
loop_
_entity_poly.entity_id
_entity_poly.type
_entity_poly.pdbx_seq_one_letter_code
_entity_poly.pdbx_strand_id
1 'polypeptide(L)'
;AADIPTLEMVPLYYDGRTIPEYAGGYAPKSDYTCYKYNPGTSLWLSYPGYNIQQIVKSDTWDIVCLQEHTGNSCGWIWNDTEKNAIQGLIADIRADQNGHTPKFVYIMSQAYFNMDKIGTAQRPYKNFTTQDEMFDVIVAQARKVLDQTDVEQIIPTGTVLQNLRTSPLNNDMDLTR
;
A
#
# COMPACT_ATOMS: atom_id res chain seq x y z
N ALA A 1 -11.10 25.52 -21.68
CA ALA A 1 -10.66 24.24 -21.13
C ALA A 1 -10.56 24.43 -19.61
N ALA A 2 -11.24 23.60 -18.83
CA ALA A 2 -11.04 23.64 -17.39
C ALA A 2 -9.61 23.16 -17.12
N ASP A 3 -8.86 23.93 -16.34
CA ASP A 3 -7.54 23.53 -15.89
C ASP A 3 -7.72 22.27 -15.02
N ILE A 4 -7.22 21.14 -15.52
CA ILE A 4 -7.14 19.93 -14.72
C ILE A 4 -6.02 20.18 -13.71
N PRO A 5 -6.30 20.11 -12.40
CA PRO A 5 -5.26 20.29 -11.40
C PRO A 5 -4.10 19.34 -11.67
N THR A 6 -2.89 19.86 -11.62
CA THR A 6 -1.69 19.03 -11.78
C THR A 6 -1.62 18.10 -10.57
N LEU A 7 -1.74 16.79 -10.80
CA LEU A 7 -1.56 15.79 -9.74
C LEU A 7 -0.06 15.55 -9.58
N GLU A 8 0.48 15.94 -8.42
CA GLU A 8 1.81 15.51 -8.01
C GLU A 8 1.70 14.21 -7.21
N MET A 9 2.43 13.19 -7.64
CA MET A 9 2.46 11.90 -6.96
C MET A 9 3.91 11.48 -6.72
N VAL A 10 4.23 11.14 -5.49
CA VAL A 10 5.57 10.73 -5.06
C VAL A 10 5.50 9.38 -4.36
N PRO A 11 5.58 8.27 -5.09
CA PRO A 11 5.70 6.95 -4.48
C PRO A 11 7.00 6.78 -3.72
N LEU A 12 6.91 6.21 -2.52
CA LEU A 12 8.04 5.78 -1.72
C LEU A 12 7.97 4.26 -1.58
N TYR A 13 9.01 3.58 -2.00
CA TYR A 13 9.01 2.14 -2.13
C TYR A 13 10.21 1.47 -1.48
N TYR A 14 9.95 0.36 -0.83
CA TYR A 14 10.94 -0.64 -0.43
C TYR A 14 10.32 -2.03 -0.57
N ASP A 15 11.00 -2.93 -1.28
CA ASP A 15 10.47 -4.24 -1.58
C ASP A 15 10.24 -5.10 -0.31
N GLY A 16 9.03 -5.68 -0.23
CA GLY A 16 8.66 -6.62 0.82
C GLY A 16 8.48 -6.04 2.22
N ARG A 17 8.51 -4.70 2.41
CA ARG A 17 8.28 -4.09 3.71
C ARG A 17 6.81 -4.06 4.11
N THR A 18 6.60 -4.28 5.39
CA THR A 18 5.30 -4.22 6.06
C THR A 18 5.04 -2.84 6.66
N ILE A 19 3.78 -2.49 6.93
CA ILE A 19 3.46 -1.22 7.59
C ILE A 19 4.14 -1.07 8.96
N PRO A 20 4.23 -2.09 9.83
CA PRO A 20 5.02 -1.99 11.06
C PRO A 20 6.49 -1.65 10.83
N GLU A 21 7.09 -2.16 9.75
CA GLU A 21 8.47 -1.81 9.39
C GLU A 21 8.60 -0.39 8.86
N TYR A 22 7.58 0.11 8.13
CA TYR A 22 7.50 1.51 7.73
C TYR A 22 7.38 2.42 8.95
N ALA A 23 6.51 2.11 9.89
CA ALA A 23 6.33 2.89 11.13
C ALA A 23 7.63 2.92 11.95
N GLY A 24 8.27 1.77 12.17
CA GLY A 24 9.55 1.68 12.86
C GLY A 24 10.72 2.32 12.12
N GLY A 25 10.59 2.52 10.82
CA GLY A 25 11.61 3.12 9.95
C GLY A 25 11.36 4.55 9.52
N TYR A 26 10.35 5.22 10.08
CA TYR A 26 9.87 6.53 9.63
C TYR A 26 10.96 7.58 9.48
N ALA A 27 11.73 7.82 10.52
CA ALA A 27 12.82 8.78 10.50
C ALA A 27 14.23 8.15 10.35
N PRO A 28 14.55 7.02 11.02
CA PRO A 28 15.93 6.55 11.09
C PRO A 28 16.41 5.79 9.85
N LYS A 29 15.51 5.27 9.01
CA LYS A 29 15.91 4.47 7.85
C LYS A 29 15.85 5.29 6.57
N SER A 30 16.96 5.43 5.89
CA SER A 30 17.12 6.15 4.62
C SER A 30 17.44 5.19 3.45
N ASP A 31 16.72 4.08 3.38
CA ASP A 31 16.92 3.02 2.39
C ASP A 31 15.75 2.86 1.41
N TYR A 32 14.80 3.79 1.46
CA TYR A 32 13.69 3.81 0.52
C TYR A 32 14.08 4.45 -0.81
N THR A 33 13.44 4.01 -1.87
CA THR A 33 13.52 4.64 -3.18
C THR A 33 12.31 5.54 -3.37
N CYS A 34 12.56 6.82 -3.60
CA CYS A 34 11.55 7.80 -3.97
C CYS A 34 11.44 7.84 -5.49
N TYR A 35 10.21 7.85 -6.01
CA TYR A 35 9.95 8.00 -7.44
C TYR A 35 9.29 9.34 -7.70
N LYS A 36 9.79 10.08 -8.71
CA LYS A 36 9.19 11.33 -9.16
C LYS A 36 8.93 11.29 -10.65
N TYR A 37 7.73 11.70 -11.05
CA TYR A 37 7.39 11.81 -12.45
C TYR A 37 8.01 13.06 -13.05
N ASN A 38 8.69 12.91 -14.19
CA ASN A 38 9.22 14.02 -14.97
C ASN A 38 8.34 14.27 -16.19
N PRO A 39 7.51 15.33 -16.21
CA PRO A 39 6.61 15.60 -17.30
C PRO A 39 7.34 15.94 -18.60
N GLY A 40 8.55 16.48 -18.53
CA GLY A 40 9.34 16.82 -19.72
C GLY A 40 9.83 15.61 -20.50
N THR A 41 9.99 14.46 -19.84
CA THR A 41 10.43 13.20 -20.46
C THR A 41 9.36 12.13 -20.46
N SER A 42 8.24 12.35 -19.76
CA SER A 42 7.18 11.35 -19.50
C SER A 42 7.70 10.09 -18.80
N LEU A 43 8.73 10.21 -18.01
CA LEU A 43 9.36 9.09 -17.31
C LEU A 43 9.29 9.27 -15.79
N TRP A 44 9.24 8.15 -15.09
CA TRP A 44 9.47 8.10 -13.65
C TRP A 44 10.97 8.00 -13.38
N LEU A 45 11.47 8.91 -12.57
CA LEU A 45 12.86 8.90 -12.10
C LEU A 45 12.91 8.33 -10.69
N SER A 46 13.90 7.48 -10.42
CA SER A 46 14.11 6.86 -9.11
C SER A 46 15.26 7.51 -8.36
N TYR A 47 15.05 7.79 -7.11
CA TYR A 47 16.01 8.43 -6.21
C TYR A 47 16.13 7.57 -4.94
N PRO A 48 17.20 6.78 -4.79
CA PRO A 48 17.43 5.99 -3.59
C PRO A 48 17.93 6.83 -2.42
N GLY A 49 17.83 6.29 -1.21
CA GLY A 49 18.43 6.91 -0.02
C GLY A 49 17.53 7.90 0.72
N TYR A 50 16.21 7.82 0.52
CA TYR A 50 15.25 8.61 1.28
C TYR A 50 14.74 7.88 2.51
N ASN A 51 14.30 8.63 3.52
CA ASN A 51 13.40 8.14 4.54
C ASN A 51 12.00 8.74 4.36
N ILE A 52 11.01 8.18 5.06
CA ILE A 52 9.62 8.60 4.93
C ILE A 52 9.47 10.07 5.38
N GLN A 53 10.09 10.42 6.50
CA GLN A 53 10.01 11.77 7.06
C GLN A 53 10.53 12.84 6.10
N GLN A 54 11.61 12.57 5.37
CA GLN A 54 12.14 13.51 4.37
C GLN A 54 11.12 13.80 3.27
N ILE A 55 10.41 12.78 2.80
CA ILE A 55 9.39 12.96 1.77
C ILE A 55 8.15 13.65 2.35
N VAL A 56 7.72 13.26 3.55
CA VAL A 56 6.59 13.91 4.21
C VAL A 56 6.84 15.40 4.44
N LYS A 57 8.05 15.79 4.83
CA LYS A 57 8.43 17.19 5.05
C LYS A 57 8.75 17.96 3.77
N SER A 58 8.88 17.31 2.62
CA SER A 58 9.29 17.98 1.39
C SER A 58 8.17 18.82 0.76
N ASP A 59 6.92 18.55 1.11
CA ASP A 59 5.76 19.26 0.58
C ASP A 59 4.55 19.16 1.53
N THR A 60 3.45 19.82 1.17
CA THR A 60 2.16 19.71 1.83
C THR A 60 1.29 18.72 1.06
N TRP A 61 1.00 17.59 1.70
CA TRP A 61 0.30 16.47 1.05
C TRP A 61 -1.19 16.50 1.35
N ASP A 62 -2.02 16.47 0.31
CA ASP A 62 -3.48 16.38 0.48
C ASP A 62 -3.93 14.94 0.80
N ILE A 63 -3.24 13.95 0.23
CA ILE A 63 -3.58 12.53 0.38
C ILE A 63 -2.31 11.73 0.62
N VAL A 64 -2.35 10.86 1.61
CA VAL A 64 -1.31 9.85 1.87
C VAL A 64 -1.90 8.47 1.69
N CYS A 65 -1.31 7.70 0.77
CA CYS A 65 -1.72 6.33 0.49
C CYS A 65 -0.82 5.35 1.25
N LEU A 66 -1.43 4.47 2.04
CA LEU A 66 -0.75 3.39 2.74
C LEU A 66 -1.05 2.07 2.05
N GLN A 67 -0.02 1.24 1.85
CA GLN A 67 -0.18 -0.10 1.27
C GLN A 67 0.62 -1.12 2.07
N GLU A 68 -0.04 -2.21 2.45
CA GLU A 68 0.62 -3.33 3.10
C GLU A 68 1.17 -4.31 2.06
N HIS A 69 2.25 -4.98 2.40
CA HIS A 69 2.77 -6.09 1.62
C HIS A 69 1.69 -7.18 1.45
N THR A 70 1.54 -7.71 0.24
CA THR A 70 0.46 -8.66 -0.08
C THR A 70 0.47 -9.88 0.83
N GLY A 71 1.64 -10.45 1.13
CA GLY A 71 1.77 -11.57 2.03
C GLY A 71 1.24 -11.28 3.44
N ASN A 72 1.42 -10.08 3.94
CA ASN A 72 0.90 -9.67 5.24
C ASN A 72 -0.60 -9.40 5.19
N SER A 73 -1.08 -8.77 4.12
CA SER A 73 -2.51 -8.51 3.94
C SER A 73 -3.37 -9.77 3.99
N CYS A 74 -2.81 -10.91 3.61
CA CYS A 74 -3.53 -12.19 3.59
C CYS A 74 -3.12 -13.17 4.68
N GLY A 75 -2.04 -12.93 5.37
CA GLY A 75 -1.45 -13.91 6.28
C GLY A 75 -1.56 -13.56 7.75
N TRP A 76 -1.69 -12.30 8.06
CA TRP A 76 -1.70 -11.85 9.44
C TRP A 76 -3.11 -11.82 10.01
N ILE A 77 -3.23 -12.35 11.20
CA ILE A 77 -4.38 -12.03 12.01
C ILE A 77 -4.22 -10.56 12.40
N TRP A 78 -5.18 -9.74 12.04
CA TRP A 78 -5.24 -8.36 12.50
C TRP A 78 -5.07 -8.30 14.02
N ASN A 79 -4.09 -7.56 14.47
CA ASN A 79 -3.76 -7.44 15.87
C ASN A 79 -3.39 -6.00 16.23
N ASP A 80 -3.20 -5.75 17.52
CA ASP A 80 -2.88 -4.42 18.03
C ASP A 80 -1.55 -3.87 17.50
N THR A 81 -0.59 -4.73 17.15
CA THR A 81 0.70 -4.27 16.60
C THR A 81 0.51 -3.59 15.26
N GLU A 82 -0.27 -4.17 14.36
CA GLU A 82 -0.52 -3.57 13.04
C GLU A 82 -1.40 -2.34 13.13
N LYS A 83 -2.47 -2.41 13.93
CA LYS A 83 -3.32 -1.26 14.21
C LYS A 83 -2.51 -0.10 14.76
N ASN A 84 -1.69 -0.34 15.79
CA ASN A 84 -0.88 0.69 16.43
C ASN A 84 0.20 1.21 15.47
N ALA A 85 0.76 0.38 14.60
CA ALA A 85 1.72 0.81 13.58
C ALA A 85 1.08 1.77 12.57
N ILE A 86 -0.13 1.46 12.08
CA ILE A 86 -0.87 2.37 11.19
C ILE A 86 -1.17 3.69 11.88
N GLN A 87 -1.71 3.65 13.10
CA GLN A 87 -2.04 4.85 13.87
C GLN A 87 -0.80 5.68 14.21
N GLY A 88 0.30 5.03 14.58
CA GLY A 88 1.58 5.70 14.84
C GLY A 88 2.12 6.40 13.59
N LEU A 89 2.11 5.71 12.46
CA LEU A 89 2.55 6.29 11.17
C LEU A 89 1.67 7.49 10.76
N ILE A 90 0.36 7.40 10.93
CA ILE A 90 -0.57 8.51 10.68
C ILE A 90 -0.26 9.70 11.60
N ALA A 91 -0.01 9.45 12.89
CA ALA A 91 0.31 10.48 13.85
C ALA A 91 1.64 11.19 13.52
N ASP A 92 2.68 10.43 13.17
CA ASP A 92 3.98 10.97 12.79
C ASP A 92 3.88 11.84 11.52
N ILE A 93 3.15 11.36 10.50
CA ILE A 93 2.93 12.11 9.26
C ILE A 93 2.17 13.40 9.55
N ARG A 94 1.09 13.36 10.32
CA ARG A 94 0.33 14.56 10.70
C ARG A 94 1.19 15.58 11.45
N ALA A 95 2.03 15.11 12.37
CA ALA A 95 2.94 15.99 13.13
C ALA A 95 3.94 16.73 12.22
N ASP A 96 4.40 16.07 11.17
CA ASP A 96 5.39 16.64 10.24
C ASP A 96 4.76 17.48 9.11
N GLN A 97 3.43 17.56 9.00
CA GLN A 97 2.71 18.38 8.02
C GLN A 97 2.40 19.81 8.47
N ASN A 98 3.02 20.28 9.57
CA ASN A 98 2.95 21.68 10.01
C ASN A 98 1.53 22.28 10.09
N GLY A 99 0.58 21.49 10.58
CA GLY A 99 -0.83 21.91 10.75
C GLY A 99 -1.74 21.60 9.56
N HIS A 100 -1.21 21.15 8.43
CA HIS A 100 -2.01 20.55 7.37
C HIS A 100 -2.44 19.13 7.78
N THR A 101 -3.64 18.74 7.40
CA THR A 101 -4.20 17.43 7.76
C THR A 101 -4.48 16.63 6.48
N PRO A 102 -3.55 15.78 6.05
CA PRO A 102 -3.77 14.93 4.87
C PRO A 102 -4.85 13.89 5.14
N LYS A 103 -5.56 13.50 4.10
CA LYS A 103 -6.42 12.31 4.13
C LYS A 103 -5.59 11.06 4.01
N PHE A 104 -5.95 10.04 4.77
CA PHE A 104 -5.29 8.73 4.70
C PHE A 104 -6.16 7.74 3.97
N VAL A 105 -5.55 7.08 2.97
CA VAL A 105 -6.21 6.12 2.11
C VAL A 105 -5.43 4.81 2.13
N TYR A 106 -6.11 3.69 2.24
CA TYR A 106 -5.49 2.37 2.20
C TYR A 106 -5.64 1.74 0.82
N ILE A 107 -4.53 1.37 0.20
CA ILE A 107 -4.52 0.63 -1.06
C ILE A 107 -4.60 -0.87 -0.73
N MET A 108 -5.73 -1.48 -1.05
CA MET A 108 -5.95 -2.90 -0.81
C MET A 108 -5.13 -3.74 -1.79
N SER A 109 -4.29 -4.63 -1.28
CA SER A 109 -3.47 -5.54 -2.08
C SER A 109 -4.33 -6.55 -2.83
N GLN A 110 -3.77 -7.13 -3.90
CA GLN A 110 -4.39 -8.22 -4.65
C GLN A 110 -4.02 -9.59 -4.07
N ALA A 111 -4.89 -10.58 -4.23
CA ALA A 111 -4.54 -11.97 -3.99
C ALA A 111 -3.53 -12.47 -5.05
N TYR A 112 -2.62 -13.37 -4.68
CA TYR A 112 -1.74 -14.00 -5.65
C TYR A 112 -2.51 -14.88 -6.62
N PHE A 113 -2.12 -14.88 -7.88
CA PHE A 113 -2.75 -15.73 -8.88
C PHE A 113 -2.32 -17.19 -8.73
N ASN A 114 -1.04 -17.43 -8.60
CA ASN A 114 -0.50 -18.77 -8.51
C ASN A 114 -0.37 -19.20 -7.04
N MET A 115 -1.27 -20.09 -6.62
CA MET A 115 -1.30 -20.63 -5.27
C MET A 115 -0.07 -21.48 -4.96
N ASP A 116 0.59 -22.06 -5.95
CA ASP A 116 1.84 -22.83 -5.77
C ASP A 116 2.96 -21.94 -5.24
N LYS A 117 2.98 -20.69 -5.63
CA LYS A 117 3.92 -19.69 -5.10
C LYS A 117 3.59 -19.24 -3.68
N ILE A 118 2.34 -19.37 -3.26
CA ILE A 118 1.93 -19.08 -1.89
C ILE A 118 2.44 -20.17 -0.95
N GLY A 119 2.61 -21.41 -1.46
CA GLY A 119 2.97 -22.60 -0.69
C GLY A 119 4.35 -22.66 -0.09
N THR A 120 5.36 -22.01 -0.65
CA THR A 120 6.69 -22.58 -0.47
C THR A 120 7.70 -21.84 0.40
N ALA A 121 7.71 -20.55 0.53
CA ALA A 121 8.96 -20.01 1.06
C ALA A 121 8.88 -19.08 2.26
N GLN A 122 7.79 -18.42 2.50
CA GLN A 122 7.88 -17.28 3.42
C GLN A 122 6.75 -17.19 4.43
N ARG A 123 6.28 -18.35 4.86
CA ARG A 123 5.04 -18.30 5.55
C ARG A 123 5.02 -18.88 6.92
N PRO A 124 4.71 -18.04 7.85
CA PRO A 124 3.89 -18.48 8.98
C PRO A 124 2.39 -18.34 8.69
N TYR A 125 1.98 -18.11 7.44
CA TYR A 125 0.63 -17.66 7.14
C TYR A 125 -0.25 -18.80 6.68
N LYS A 126 -1.54 -18.67 6.96
CA LYS A 126 -2.57 -19.63 6.67
C LYS A 126 -2.40 -20.24 5.28
N ASN A 127 -2.40 -21.56 5.20
CA ASN A 127 -2.42 -22.26 3.93
C ASN A 127 -3.78 -22.05 3.28
N PHE A 128 -3.85 -21.15 2.33
CA PHE A 128 -5.03 -21.01 1.48
C PHE A 128 -5.05 -22.15 0.48
N THR A 129 -6.21 -22.72 0.25
CA THR A 129 -6.40 -23.75 -0.77
C THR A 129 -6.84 -23.13 -2.09
N THR A 130 -7.45 -21.96 -2.03
CA THR A 130 -7.92 -21.22 -3.20
C THR A 130 -7.51 -19.75 -3.15
N GLN A 131 -7.49 -19.13 -4.32
CA GLN A 131 -7.26 -17.69 -4.45
C GLN A 131 -8.40 -16.88 -3.79
N ASP A 132 -9.63 -17.36 -3.90
CA ASP A 132 -10.80 -16.70 -3.32
C ASP A 132 -10.69 -16.63 -1.80
N GLU A 133 -10.24 -17.71 -1.15
CA GLU A 133 -9.97 -17.69 0.30
C GLU A 133 -8.94 -16.63 0.68
N MET A 134 -7.88 -16.49 -0.11
CA MET A 134 -6.88 -15.47 0.10
C MET A 134 -7.47 -14.06 -0.10
N PHE A 135 -8.27 -13.88 -1.15
CA PHE A 135 -8.91 -12.61 -1.45
C PHE A 135 -9.88 -12.19 -0.34
N ASP A 136 -10.71 -13.11 0.17
CA ASP A 136 -11.65 -12.84 1.26
C ASP A 136 -10.93 -12.35 2.53
N VAL A 137 -9.79 -12.94 2.84
CA VAL A 137 -8.98 -12.48 3.99
C VAL A 137 -8.41 -11.09 3.76
N ILE A 138 -7.93 -10.78 2.55
CA ILE A 138 -7.44 -9.44 2.21
C ILE A 138 -8.57 -8.41 2.34
N VAL A 139 -9.77 -8.72 1.86
CA VAL A 139 -10.94 -7.84 1.99
C VAL A 139 -11.30 -7.62 3.46
N ALA A 140 -11.33 -8.69 4.25
CA ALA A 140 -11.62 -8.60 5.68
C ALA A 140 -10.57 -7.76 6.42
N GLN A 141 -9.30 -7.87 6.07
CA GLN A 141 -8.21 -7.06 6.62
C GLN A 141 -8.40 -5.58 6.26
N ALA A 142 -8.64 -5.28 4.99
CA ALA A 142 -8.85 -3.90 4.54
C ALA A 142 -10.03 -3.22 5.27
N ARG A 143 -11.13 -3.96 5.51
CA ARG A 143 -12.26 -3.46 6.31
C ARG A 143 -11.85 -3.12 7.74
N LYS A 144 -11.05 -3.98 8.39
CA LYS A 144 -10.56 -3.70 9.75
C LYS A 144 -9.65 -2.48 9.79
N VAL A 145 -8.83 -2.25 8.76
CA VAL A 145 -8.03 -1.02 8.66
C VAL A 145 -8.97 0.19 8.66
N LEU A 146 -10.01 0.18 7.83
CA LEU A 146 -10.98 1.28 7.75
C LEU A 146 -11.75 1.47 9.06
N ASP A 147 -12.20 0.39 9.68
CA ASP A 147 -13.09 0.44 10.84
C ASP A 147 -12.35 0.79 12.15
N GLN A 148 -11.05 0.54 12.24
CA GLN A 148 -10.28 0.58 13.49
C GLN A 148 -9.12 1.56 13.49
N THR A 149 -8.90 2.29 12.39
CA THR A 149 -7.84 3.30 12.29
C THR A 149 -8.39 4.60 11.70
N ASP A 150 -7.53 5.63 11.64
CA ASP A 150 -7.87 6.92 11.03
C ASP A 150 -7.75 6.92 9.49
N VAL A 151 -7.72 5.76 8.88
CA VAL A 151 -7.84 5.63 7.42
C VAL A 151 -9.27 5.94 7.01
N GLU A 152 -9.44 6.84 6.06
CA GLU A 152 -10.76 7.36 5.67
C GLU A 152 -11.37 6.62 4.47
N GLN A 153 -10.54 6.00 3.63
CA GLN A 153 -10.98 5.37 2.38
C GLN A 153 -10.11 4.17 2.03
N ILE A 154 -10.69 3.24 1.26
CA ILE A 154 -9.97 2.13 0.63
C ILE A 154 -9.98 2.30 -0.89
N ILE A 155 -8.81 2.18 -1.51
CA ILE A 155 -8.70 1.97 -2.97
C ILE A 155 -8.75 0.45 -3.21
N PRO A 156 -9.83 -0.11 -3.76
CA PRO A 156 -10.07 -1.54 -3.82
C PRO A 156 -9.34 -2.21 -5.00
N THR A 157 -8.05 -1.98 -5.15
CA THR A 157 -7.24 -2.48 -6.28
C THR A 157 -7.33 -4.00 -6.40
N GLY A 158 -7.27 -4.71 -5.27
CA GLY A 158 -7.40 -6.16 -5.25
C GLY A 158 -8.77 -6.64 -5.75
N THR A 159 -9.86 -5.92 -5.44
CA THR A 159 -11.21 -6.24 -5.95
C THR A 159 -11.31 -6.03 -7.45
N VAL A 160 -10.72 -4.94 -7.97
CA VAL A 160 -10.70 -4.69 -9.42
C VAL A 160 -10.00 -5.83 -10.15
N LEU A 161 -8.83 -6.25 -9.67
CA LEU A 161 -8.09 -7.37 -10.25
C LEU A 161 -8.84 -8.70 -10.13
N GLN A 162 -9.49 -8.97 -9.00
CA GLN A 162 -10.30 -10.17 -8.82
C GLN A 162 -11.47 -10.22 -9.80
N ASN A 163 -12.17 -9.10 -9.97
CA ASN A 163 -13.25 -8.99 -10.95
C ASN A 163 -12.78 -9.19 -12.39
N LEU A 164 -11.60 -8.67 -12.74
CA LEU A 164 -11.00 -8.89 -14.06
C LEU A 164 -10.67 -10.37 -14.28
N ARG A 165 -10.12 -11.05 -13.27
CA ARG A 165 -9.78 -12.49 -13.35
C ARG A 165 -10.99 -13.39 -13.56
N THR A 166 -12.13 -13.02 -13.00
CA THR A 166 -13.41 -13.77 -13.13
C THR A 166 -14.24 -13.33 -14.35
N SER A 167 -13.78 -12.32 -15.09
CA SER A 167 -14.46 -11.81 -16.27
C SER A 167 -14.03 -12.56 -17.55
N PRO A 168 -14.81 -12.46 -18.65
CA PRO A 168 -14.42 -12.98 -19.94
C PRO A 168 -13.07 -12.43 -20.47
N LEU A 169 -12.65 -11.25 -19.98
CA LEU A 169 -11.39 -10.62 -20.38
C LEU A 169 -10.14 -11.34 -19.84
N ASN A 170 -10.30 -12.23 -18.86
CA ASN A 170 -9.16 -12.96 -18.30
C ASN A 170 -8.45 -13.87 -19.32
N ASN A 171 -9.15 -14.31 -20.37
CA ASN A 171 -8.55 -15.13 -21.42
C ASN A 171 -7.55 -14.37 -22.30
N ASP A 172 -7.66 -13.02 -22.32
CA ASP A 172 -6.84 -12.16 -23.19
C ASP A 172 -5.76 -11.39 -22.42
N MET A 173 -5.81 -11.41 -21.08
CA MET A 173 -4.89 -10.66 -20.23
C MET A 173 -4.23 -11.59 -19.22
N ASP A 174 -2.91 -11.77 -19.33
CA ASP A 174 -2.12 -12.43 -18.29
C ASP A 174 -1.98 -11.48 -17.07
N LEU A 175 -2.99 -11.47 -16.21
CA LEU A 175 -3.03 -10.70 -14.96
C LEU A 175 -2.20 -11.36 -13.83
N THR A 176 -1.30 -12.27 -14.18
CA THR A 176 -0.61 -13.16 -13.24
C THR A 176 0.80 -12.73 -12.91
N ARG A 177 1.29 -11.72 -13.56
CA ARG A 177 2.68 -11.24 -13.41
C ARG A 177 2.79 -10.05 -12.48
#